data_c71e7320a0cc52f4f8b0605c165ba9d7
#
_entry.id   c71e7320a0cc52f4f8b0605c165ba9d7
#
_cell.length_a   1.000
_cell.length_b   1.000
_cell.length_c   1.000
_cell.angle_alpha   90.00
_cell.angle_beta   90.00
_cell.angle_gamma   90.00
#
_symmetry.space_group_name_H-M   'P 1'
#
loop_
_entity.id
_entity.type
_entity.pdbx_description
1 polymer ?
#
loop_
_entity_poly.entity_id
_entity_poly.type
_entity_poly.pdbx_seq_one_letter_code
_entity_poly.pdbx_strand_id
1 'polypeptide(L)'
;WEESEAWLYGAASDFEIDPSIDTWPLELSVLAEDLNDATKLSALSNVDGTAFIDAVGKLGDANKGFHGIEFVFFRDGQPRKAANLKKDAVETAEEFKANPVTGDKELIFATAAAAYLRDRCIQLEVSWLGDKASAAHKARINECKKAYPDLFKTTVAATGTSFGENMLSAGKGEAKSTYATWRKVVEDILVSGCSGICAEVSKQKLGQAYRASVSNGTSTHEDEDGKQVADDPNYIESPYSYNSFTDFYDNIMSIQNAL
;
A
#
# COMPACT_ATOMS: atom_id res chain seq x y z
N TRP A 1 2.07 -5.90 -7.07
CA TRP A 1 2.84 -5.37 -5.92
C TRP A 1 3.62 -6.49 -5.26
N GLU A 2 2.99 -7.54 -4.82
CA GLU A 2 3.57 -8.66 -4.08
C GLU A 2 4.85 -9.24 -4.73
N GLU A 3 4.88 -9.39 -6.05
CA GLU A 3 6.07 -9.83 -6.79
C GLU A 3 7.25 -8.87 -6.74
N SER A 4 7.10 -7.70 -6.14
CA SER A 4 8.14 -6.68 -6.01
C SER A 4 8.54 -6.35 -4.56
N GLU A 5 7.92 -6.96 -3.56
CA GLU A 5 8.13 -6.63 -2.15
C GLU A 5 9.57 -6.87 -1.63
N ALA A 6 10.34 -7.76 -2.24
CA ALA A 6 11.76 -7.87 -1.91
C ALA A 6 12.55 -6.57 -2.19
N TRP A 7 11.97 -5.60 -2.90
CA TRP A 7 12.52 -4.27 -3.13
C TRP A 7 11.92 -3.19 -2.21
N LEU A 8 11.10 -3.58 -1.22
CA LEU A 8 10.43 -2.67 -0.30
C LEU A 8 11.39 -1.67 0.36
N TYR A 9 12.54 -2.14 0.82
CA TYR A 9 13.58 -1.31 1.48
C TYR A 9 14.35 -0.41 0.51
N GLY A 10 13.82 -0.20 -0.69
CA GLY A 10 14.28 0.79 -1.66
C GLY A 10 13.46 2.07 -1.59
N ALA A 11 13.07 2.58 -2.77
CA ALA A 11 12.31 3.82 -2.89
C ALA A 11 10.92 3.76 -2.23
N ALA A 12 10.32 2.58 -2.12
CA ALA A 12 8.98 2.42 -1.53
C ALA A 12 8.99 2.81 -0.04
N SER A 13 9.97 2.34 0.71
CA SER A 13 10.18 2.70 2.12
C SER A 13 10.72 4.13 2.28
N ASP A 14 11.82 4.47 1.58
CA ASP A 14 12.52 5.75 1.73
C ASP A 14 11.62 6.97 1.43
N PHE A 15 10.63 6.84 0.58
CA PHE A 15 9.69 7.91 0.22
C PHE A 15 8.29 7.70 0.78
N GLU A 16 8.11 6.78 1.72
CA GLU A 16 6.82 6.50 2.38
C GLU A 16 5.71 6.20 1.36
N ILE A 17 6.04 5.40 0.32
CA ILE A 17 5.08 5.05 -0.74
C ILE A 17 4.27 3.82 -0.34
N ASP A 18 4.92 2.82 0.25
CA ASP A 18 4.36 1.54 0.64
C ASP A 18 3.05 1.65 1.43
N PRO A 19 2.94 2.45 2.52
CA PRO A 19 1.68 2.56 3.28
C PRO A 19 0.50 3.13 2.49
N SER A 20 0.75 3.64 1.29
CA SER A 20 -0.29 4.14 0.39
C SER A 20 -0.71 3.13 -0.67
N ILE A 21 0.02 2.02 -0.80
CA ILE A 21 -0.20 0.96 -1.79
C ILE A 21 -0.83 -0.25 -1.12
N ASP A 22 -0.23 -0.69 -0.01
CA ASP A 22 -0.56 -1.96 0.61
C ASP A 22 -0.54 -1.84 2.13
N THR A 23 -1.70 -1.60 2.71
CA THR A 23 -1.89 -1.51 4.16
C THR A 23 -3.11 -2.31 4.57
N TRP A 24 -2.96 -3.09 5.60
CA TRP A 24 -3.94 -3.98 6.18
C TRP A 24 -3.83 -3.96 7.72
N PRO A 25 -4.91 -4.20 8.50
CA PRO A 25 -6.32 -4.38 8.10
C PRO A 25 -7.05 -3.04 7.87
N LEU A 26 -8.19 -3.09 7.14
CA LEU A 26 -9.02 -1.91 6.91
C LEU A 26 -9.78 -1.46 8.19
N GLU A 27 -9.88 -0.16 8.37
CA GLU A 27 -10.71 0.46 9.42
C GLU A 27 -12.12 0.78 8.89
N LEU A 28 -12.91 -0.26 8.65
CA LEU A 28 -14.21 -0.16 7.97
C LEU A 28 -15.22 0.73 8.68
N SER A 29 -15.22 0.79 10.02
CA SER A 29 -16.10 1.68 10.78
C SER A 29 -15.77 3.15 10.53
N VAL A 30 -14.50 3.50 10.48
CA VAL A 30 -14.01 4.86 10.15
C VAL A 30 -14.33 5.18 8.69
N LEU A 31 -14.11 4.22 7.78
CA LEU A 31 -14.48 4.39 6.38
C LEU A 31 -15.97 4.67 6.21
N ALA A 32 -16.84 3.96 6.93
CA ALA A 32 -18.28 4.20 6.87
C ALA A 32 -18.68 5.60 7.34
N GLU A 33 -18.04 6.12 8.41
CA GLU A 33 -18.22 7.49 8.87
C GLU A 33 -17.80 8.50 7.81
N ASP A 34 -16.63 8.29 7.22
CA ASP A 34 -16.07 9.18 6.19
C ASP A 34 -16.95 9.23 4.93
N LEU A 35 -17.45 8.08 4.48
CA LEU A 35 -18.33 8.01 3.30
C LEU A 35 -19.74 8.58 3.57
N ASN A 36 -20.14 8.71 4.81
CA ASN A 36 -21.41 9.36 5.19
C ASN A 36 -21.25 10.85 5.50
N ASP A 37 -20.03 11.38 5.57
CA ASP A 37 -19.77 12.81 5.61
C ASP A 37 -19.84 13.39 4.19
N ALA A 38 -20.82 14.26 3.94
CA ALA A 38 -21.06 14.84 2.62
C ALA A 38 -19.87 15.69 2.12
N THR A 39 -19.13 16.32 3.01
CA THR A 39 -17.96 17.13 2.65
C THR A 39 -16.81 16.25 2.20
N LYS A 40 -16.50 15.19 2.94
CA LYS A 40 -15.46 14.22 2.60
C LYS A 40 -15.80 13.49 1.30
N LEU A 41 -17.03 13.01 1.17
CA LEU A 41 -17.50 12.33 -0.05
C LEU A 41 -17.42 13.24 -1.28
N SER A 42 -17.79 14.52 -1.15
CA SER A 42 -17.67 15.50 -2.23
C SER A 42 -16.22 15.72 -2.63
N ALA A 43 -15.29 15.74 -1.67
CA ALA A 43 -13.87 15.89 -1.96
C ALA A 43 -13.27 14.66 -2.68
N LEU A 44 -13.80 13.45 -2.42
CA LEU A 44 -13.41 12.23 -3.11
C LEU A 44 -13.99 12.12 -4.54
N SER A 45 -15.09 12.81 -4.84
CA SER A 45 -15.86 12.59 -6.08
C SER A 45 -15.19 13.12 -7.35
N ASN A 46 -14.20 14.02 -7.25
CA ASN A 46 -13.50 14.58 -8.40
C ASN A 46 -12.04 14.17 -8.40
N VAL A 47 -11.70 13.18 -9.23
CA VAL A 47 -10.33 12.66 -9.39
C VAL A 47 -9.53 13.37 -10.50
N ASP A 48 -10.08 14.41 -11.12
CA ASP A 48 -9.36 15.26 -12.03
C ASP A 48 -8.43 16.21 -11.26
N GLY A 49 -7.20 16.36 -11.73
CA GLY A 49 -6.19 17.19 -11.05
C GLY A 49 -5.59 16.50 -9.81
N THR A 50 -5.44 17.25 -8.70
CA THR A 50 -4.73 16.77 -7.49
C THR A 50 -5.51 16.93 -6.18
N ALA A 51 -6.68 17.58 -6.22
CA ALA A 51 -7.44 17.90 -5.00
C ALA A 51 -7.90 16.68 -4.19
N PHE A 52 -8.22 15.56 -4.87
CA PHE A 52 -8.64 14.31 -4.22
C PHE A 52 -7.53 13.66 -3.40
N ILE A 53 -6.25 13.96 -3.68
CA ILE A 53 -5.09 13.36 -3.01
C ILE A 53 -5.15 13.62 -1.50
N ASP A 54 -5.44 14.86 -1.10
CA ASP A 54 -5.60 15.22 0.31
C ASP A 54 -6.82 14.52 0.95
N ALA A 55 -7.91 14.39 0.20
CA ALA A 55 -9.11 13.71 0.68
C ALA A 55 -8.85 12.21 0.93
N VAL A 56 -8.19 11.52 0.00
CA VAL A 56 -7.79 10.11 0.18
C VAL A 56 -6.77 9.97 1.31
N GLY A 57 -5.79 10.88 1.38
CA GLY A 57 -4.80 10.89 2.47
C GLY A 57 -5.42 10.95 3.86
N LYS A 58 -6.57 11.62 4.02
CA LYS A 58 -7.30 11.76 5.28
C LYS A 58 -8.17 10.56 5.66
N LEU A 59 -8.35 9.59 4.78
CA LEU A 59 -9.03 8.32 5.12
C LEU A 59 -8.19 7.41 6.04
N GLY A 60 -6.95 7.80 6.35
CA GLY A 60 -5.99 6.97 7.05
C GLY A 60 -5.29 5.97 6.12
N ASP A 61 -4.14 5.44 6.55
CA ASP A 61 -3.37 4.50 5.73
C ASP A 61 -4.14 3.19 5.54
N ALA A 62 -4.78 2.69 6.58
CA ALA A 62 -5.55 1.45 6.58
C ALA A 62 -6.69 1.38 5.53
N ASN A 63 -7.18 2.52 5.03
CA ASN A 63 -8.28 2.58 4.05
C ASN A 63 -7.80 2.97 2.64
N LYS A 64 -6.50 2.93 2.39
CA LYS A 64 -5.91 3.23 1.07
C LYS A 64 -5.44 1.96 0.35
N GLY A 65 -4.98 2.12 -0.88
CA GLY A 65 -4.32 1.05 -1.61
C GLY A 65 -5.22 -0.05 -2.13
N PHE A 66 -4.61 -1.21 -2.34
CA PHE A 66 -5.27 -2.35 -2.99
C PHE A 66 -6.42 -2.91 -2.15
N HIS A 67 -6.24 -3.06 -0.83
CA HIS A 67 -7.24 -3.70 0.04
C HIS A 67 -8.53 -2.87 0.18
N GLY A 68 -8.43 -1.53 0.17
CA GLY A 68 -9.61 -0.68 0.11
C GLY A 68 -10.43 -0.87 -1.17
N ILE A 69 -9.74 -1.06 -2.30
CA ILE A 69 -10.39 -1.33 -3.59
C ILE A 69 -10.94 -2.76 -3.62
N GLU A 70 -10.18 -3.72 -3.13
CA GLU A 70 -10.61 -5.12 -2.99
C GLU A 70 -11.91 -5.22 -2.20
N PHE A 71 -12.00 -4.55 -1.05
CA PHE A 71 -13.21 -4.49 -0.23
C PHE A 71 -14.45 -4.05 -1.02
N VAL A 72 -14.32 -3.07 -1.91
CA VAL A 72 -15.47 -2.60 -2.70
C VAL A 72 -15.91 -3.63 -3.74
N PHE A 73 -15.00 -4.39 -4.32
CA PHE A 73 -15.31 -5.26 -5.46
C PHE A 73 -15.48 -6.73 -5.11
N PHE A 74 -15.07 -7.18 -3.92
CA PHE A 74 -15.14 -8.57 -3.51
C PHE A 74 -15.81 -8.74 -2.13
N ARG A 75 -16.45 -9.89 -1.92
CA ARG A 75 -16.97 -10.42 -0.64
C ARG A 75 -16.95 -11.93 -0.70
N ASP A 76 -16.54 -12.57 0.40
CA ASP A 76 -16.57 -14.02 0.56
C ASP A 76 -15.91 -14.77 -0.62
N GLY A 77 -14.78 -14.26 -1.11
CA GLY A 77 -14.05 -14.84 -2.22
C GLY A 77 -14.71 -14.67 -3.60
N GLN A 78 -15.77 -13.85 -3.71
CA GLN A 78 -16.51 -13.67 -4.97
C GLN A 78 -16.59 -12.19 -5.37
N PRO A 79 -16.53 -11.89 -6.68
CA PRO A 79 -16.81 -10.56 -7.18
C PRO A 79 -18.23 -10.11 -6.80
N ARG A 80 -18.36 -8.90 -6.28
CA ARG A 80 -19.66 -8.30 -5.98
C ARG A 80 -20.42 -8.01 -7.28
N LYS A 81 -21.73 -8.26 -7.24
CA LYS A 81 -22.60 -7.97 -8.40
C LYS A 81 -22.73 -6.46 -8.59
N ALA A 82 -22.79 -6.00 -9.84
CA ALA A 82 -22.99 -4.58 -10.16
C ALA A 82 -24.27 -4.00 -9.52
N ALA A 83 -25.28 -4.84 -9.21
CA ALA A 83 -26.47 -4.42 -8.48
C ALA A 83 -26.18 -3.92 -7.06
N ASN A 84 -25.15 -4.44 -6.41
CA ASN A 84 -24.73 -4.04 -5.05
C ASN A 84 -24.01 -2.68 -5.02
N LEU A 85 -23.56 -2.19 -6.17
CA LEU A 85 -22.83 -0.94 -6.31
C LEU A 85 -23.71 0.21 -6.85
N LYS A 86 -25.02 0.05 -6.80
CA LYS A 86 -25.98 1.10 -7.20
C LYS A 86 -26.31 2.04 -6.05
N LYS A 87 -26.82 3.22 -6.40
CA LYS A 87 -27.20 4.27 -5.45
C LYS A 87 -28.14 3.81 -4.33
N ASP A 88 -29.06 2.89 -4.62
CA ASP A 88 -30.05 2.42 -3.67
C ASP A 88 -29.66 1.10 -2.98
N ALA A 89 -28.49 0.56 -3.32
CA ALA A 89 -27.95 -0.64 -2.67
C ALA A 89 -27.19 -0.23 -1.40
N VAL A 90 -27.50 -0.86 -0.28
CA VAL A 90 -26.82 -0.62 1.01
C VAL A 90 -25.78 -1.73 1.22
N GLU A 91 -24.59 -1.34 1.67
CA GLU A 91 -23.54 -2.28 2.04
C GLU A 91 -24.02 -3.17 3.22
N THR A 92 -23.70 -4.47 3.14
CA THR A 92 -24.15 -5.48 4.09
C THR A 92 -23.05 -5.97 5.04
N ALA A 93 -21.81 -5.44 4.94
CA ALA A 93 -20.74 -5.76 5.88
C ALA A 93 -21.19 -5.44 7.32
N GLU A 94 -20.76 -6.27 8.27
CA GLU A 94 -21.17 -6.14 9.68
C GLU A 94 -20.81 -4.75 10.23
N GLU A 95 -19.63 -4.28 9.87
CA GLU A 95 -19.07 -3.00 10.31
C GLU A 95 -19.88 -1.79 9.79
N PHE A 96 -20.57 -1.96 8.68
CA PHE A 96 -21.41 -0.91 8.09
C PHE A 96 -22.86 -0.90 8.62
N LYS A 97 -23.24 -1.88 9.43
CA LYS A 97 -24.62 -1.95 9.97
C LYS A 97 -24.98 -0.76 10.86
N ALA A 98 -24.03 -0.29 11.66
CA ALA A 98 -24.24 0.85 12.54
C ALA A 98 -24.29 2.18 11.77
N ASN A 99 -23.59 2.25 10.62
CA ASN A 99 -23.48 3.44 9.78
C ASN A 99 -23.58 3.03 8.29
N PRO A 100 -24.79 2.76 7.79
CA PRO A 100 -24.99 2.19 6.47
C PRO A 100 -24.45 3.07 5.34
N VAL A 101 -23.72 2.45 4.40
CA VAL A 101 -23.15 3.08 3.21
C VAL A 101 -23.85 2.56 1.97
N THR A 102 -24.07 3.41 0.98
CA THR A 102 -24.67 3.02 -0.30
C THR A 102 -23.60 2.73 -1.35
N GLY A 103 -23.92 1.85 -2.31
CA GLY A 103 -22.98 1.38 -3.32
C GLY A 103 -22.37 2.48 -4.20
N ASP A 104 -23.08 3.57 -4.45
CA ASP A 104 -22.54 4.73 -5.17
C ASP A 104 -21.43 5.46 -4.37
N LYS A 105 -21.57 5.53 -3.04
CA LYS A 105 -20.52 6.09 -2.17
C LYS A 105 -19.26 5.21 -2.16
N GLU A 106 -19.45 3.89 -2.13
CA GLU A 106 -18.35 2.94 -2.25
C GLU A 106 -17.64 3.07 -3.61
N LEU A 107 -18.36 3.30 -4.71
CA LEU A 107 -17.76 3.52 -6.02
C LEU A 107 -16.99 4.84 -6.10
N ILE A 108 -17.49 5.92 -5.46
CA ILE A 108 -16.75 7.18 -5.35
C ILE A 108 -15.42 6.93 -4.61
N PHE A 109 -15.48 6.25 -3.48
CA PHE A 109 -14.29 5.87 -2.72
C PHE A 109 -13.32 5.03 -3.55
N ALA A 110 -13.76 3.93 -4.16
CA ALA A 110 -12.90 3.06 -4.96
C ALA A 110 -12.26 3.80 -6.14
N THR A 111 -12.99 4.74 -6.76
CA THR A 111 -12.46 5.56 -7.86
C THR A 111 -11.35 6.49 -7.37
N ALA A 112 -11.55 7.15 -6.22
CA ALA A 112 -10.56 8.02 -5.62
C ALA A 112 -9.33 7.23 -5.13
N ALA A 113 -9.54 6.10 -4.46
CA ALA A 113 -8.48 5.20 -4.00
C ALA A 113 -7.64 4.68 -5.19
N ALA A 114 -8.28 4.25 -6.29
CA ALA A 114 -7.59 3.79 -7.49
C ALA A 114 -6.79 4.91 -8.19
N ALA A 115 -7.32 6.13 -8.22
CA ALA A 115 -6.59 7.28 -8.77
C ALA A 115 -5.37 7.64 -7.89
N TYR A 116 -5.53 7.57 -6.57
CA TYR A 116 -4.44 7.79 -5.63
C TYR A 116 -3.36 6.70 -5.75
N LEU A 117 -3.77 5.43 -5.73
CA LEU A 117 -2.89 4.28 -5.93
C LEU A 117 -2.10 4.38 -7.24
N ARG A 118 -2.76 4.72 -8.35
CA ARG A 118 -2.09 5.00 -9.62
C ARG A 118 -0.98 6.05 -9.47
N ASP A 119 -1.26 7.15 -8.80
CA ASP A 119 -0.30 8.24 -8.64
C ASP A 119 0.89 7.82 -7.74
N ARG A 120 0.65 6.99 -6.72
CA ARG A 120 1.72 6.42 -5.86
C ARG A 120 2.57 5.40 -6.63
N CYS A 121 1.96 4.54 -7.46
CA CYS A 121 2.71 3.62 -8.33
C CYS A 121 3.56 4.37 -9.37
N ILE A 122 3.02 5.44 -9.97
CA ILE A 122 3.79 6.30 -10.88
C ILE A 122 4.94 7.01 -10.13
N GLN A 123 4.71 7.45 -8.90
CA GLN A 123 5.78 8.00 -8.06
C GLN A 123 6.90 6.98 -7.84
N LEU A 124 6.56 5.73 -7.52
CA LEU A 124 7.54 4.65 -7.34
C LEU A 124 8.35 4.45 -8.62
N GLU A 125 7.69 4.35 -9.79
CA GLU A 125 8.38 4.24 -11.08
C GLU A 125 9.34 5.42 -11.32
N VAL A 126 8.87 6.66 -11.14
CA VAL A 126 9.72 7.85 -11.35
C VAL A 126 10.85 7.90 -10.34
N SER A 127 10.64 7.43 -9.11
CA SER A 127 11.68 7.34 -8.08
C SER A 127 12.82 6.40 -8.48
N TRP A 128 12.48 5.27 -9.11
CA TRP A 128 13.49 4.33 -9.61
C TRP A 128 14.15 4.81 -10.90
N LEU A 129 13.36 5.20 -11.90
CA LEU A 129 13.83 5.45 -13.26
C LEU A 129 14.37 6.87 -13.47
N GLY A 130 13.97 7.84 -12.64
CA GLY A 130 14.37 9.24 -12.79
C GLY A 130 14.04 9.77 -14.19
N ASP A 131 15.06 10.27 -14.88
CA ASP A 131 14.90 10.84 -16.22
C ASP A 131 14.48 9.81 -17.29
N LYS A 132 14.66 8.52 -17.02
CA LYS A 132 14.28 7.42 -17.92
C LYS A 132 12.78 7.10 -17.84
N ALA A 133 12.05 7.58 -16.83
CA ALA A 133 10.60 7.44 -16.76
C ALA A 133 9.90 8.16 -17.90
N SER A 134 8.69 7.72 -18.26
CA SER A 134 7.93 8.29 -19.36
C SER A 134 7.67 9.80 -19.15
N ALA A 135 7.58 10.56 -20.22
CA ALA A 135 7.27 12.00 -20.15
C ALA A 135 5.91 12.26 -19.48
N ALA A 136 4.93 11.40 -19.72
CA ALA A 136 3.60 11.50 -19.13
C ALA A 136 3.63 11.28 -17.62
N HIS A 137 4.35 10.25 -17.14
CA HIS A 137 4.49 9.96 -15.72
C HIS A 137 5.26 11.06 -14.99
N LYS A 138 6.36 11.53 -15.56
CA LYS A 138 7.10 12.69 -15.00
C LYS A 138 6.23 13.93 -14.93
N ALA A 139 5.42 14.22 -15.95
CA ALA A 139 4.50 15.37 -15.94
C ALA A 139 3.46 15.23 -14.82
N ARG A 140 2.85 14.04 -14.66
CA ARG A 140 1.88 13.77 -13.59
C ARG A 140 2.50 13.94 -12.20
N ILE A 141 3.67 13.39 -11.96
CA ILE A 141 4.35 13.52 -10.67
C ILE A 141 4.77 14.96 -10.41
N ASN A 142 5.18 15.73 -11.42
CA ASN A 142 5.48 17.14 -11.24
C ASN A 142 4.24 17.95 -10.87
N GLU A 143 3.05 17.60 -11.39
CA GLU A 143 1.78 18.19 -10.98
C GLU A 143 1.48 17.87 -9.50
N CYS A 144 1.59 16.60 -9.10
CA CYS A 144 1.40 16.17 -7.73
C CYS A 144 2.39 16.84 -6.76
N LYS A 145 3.67 16.94 -7.14
CA LYS A 145 4.72 17.60 -6.34
C LYS A 145 4.47 19.09 -6.12
N LYS A 146 3.87 19.79 -7.06
CA LYS A 146 3.51 21.21 -6.88
C LYS A 146 2.47 21.39 -5.78
N ALA A 147 1.52 20.45 -5.66
CA ALA A 147 0.47 20.50 -4.66
C ALA A 147 0.91 19.88 -3.32
N TYR A 148 1.67 18.78 -3.36
CA TYR A 148 2.06 17.97 -2.20
C TYR A 148 3.54 17.57 -2.27
N PRO A 149 4.49 18.53 -2.08
CA PRO A 149 5.92 18.29 -2.28
C PRO A 149 6.51 17.24 -1.34
N ASP A 150 6.01 17.17 -0.12
CA ASP A 150 6.52 16.21 0.88
C ASP A 150 6.00 14.78 0.64
N LEU A 151 4.81 14.64 0.08
CA LEU A 151 4.19 13.35 -0.20
C LEU A 151 4.78 12.69 -1.48
N PHE A 152 5.06 13.49 -2.51
CA PHE A 152 5.51 12.98 -3.82
C PHE A 152 7.02 13.15 -4.04
N LYS A 153 7.83 12.83 -3.03
CA LYS A 153 9.29 12.78 -3.19
C LYS A 153 9.68 11.70 -4.20
N THR A 154 10.67 11.97 -5.04
CA THR A 154 11.20 11.04 -6.05
C THR A 154 12.71 11.08 -6.17
N THR A 155 13.38 11.83 -5.31
CA THR A 155 14.84 11.98 -5.33
C THR A 155 15.39 11.86 -3.91
N VAL A 156 16.54 11.24 -3.80
CA VAL A 156 17.30 11.12 -2.56
C VAL A 156 17.79 12.51 -2.16
N ALA A 157 17.42 12.96 -0.98
CA ALA A 157 17.69 14.34 -0.53
C ALA A 157 19.20 14.69 -0.51
N ALA A 158 20.05 13.74 -0.12
CA ALA A 158 21.49 13.96 0.00
C ALA A 158 22.20 14.14 -1.36
N THR A 159 21.69 13.51 -2.43
CA THR A 159 22.35 13.49 -3.75
C THR A 159 21.57 14.25 -4.83
N GLY A 160 20.27 14.49 -4.60
CA GLY A 160 19.37 15.08 -5.59
C GLY A 160 19.04 14.15 -6.78
N THR A 161 19.48 12.89 -6.74
CA THR A 161 19.28 11.92 -7.82
C THR A 161 18.06 11.02 -7.56
N SER A 162 17.58 10.32 -8.58
CA SER A 162 16.61 9.24 -8.40
C SER A 162 17.19 8.12 -7.54
N PHE A 163 16.33 7.29 -6.93
CA PHE A 163 16.79 6.17 -6.11
C PHE A 163 17.62 5.18 -6.93
N GLY A 164 17.21 4.86 -8.14
CA GLY A 164 17.95 3.97 -9.03
C GLY A 164 19.32 4.53 -9.41
N GLU A 165 19.43 5.84 -9.69
CA GLU A 165 20.72 6.46 -9.97
C GLU A 165 21.62 6.51 -8.73
N ASN A 166 21.05 6.82 -7.56
CA ASN A 166 21.75 6.77 -6.29
C ASN A 166 22.35 5.37 -6.05
N MET A 167 21.56 4.33 -6.24
CA MET A 167 22.00 2.94 -6.14
C MET A 167 23.09 2.59 -7.16
N LEU A 168 22.89 2.90 -8.45
CA LEU A 168 23.84 2.63 -9.53
C LEU A 168 25.15 3.43 -9.42
N SER A 169 25.17 4.44 -8.57
CA SER A 169 26.35 5.26 -8.29
C SER A 169 27.09 4.85 -7.01
N ALA A 170 26.73 3.71 -6.40
CA ALA A 170 27.39 3.18 -5.23
C ALA A 170 28.93 3.15 -5.40
N GLY A 171 29.65 3.64 -4.41
CA GLY A 171 31.11 3.73 -4.42
C GLY A 171 31.71 4.90 -5.20
N LYS A 172 30.89 5.76 -5.82
CA LYS A 172 31.37 6.93 -6.60
C LYS A 172 31.49 8.22 -5.78
N GLY A 173 31.37 8.13 -4.46
CA GLY A 173 31.48 9.25 -3.52
C GLY A 173 30.11 9.78 -3.07
N GLU A 174 30.10 10.41 -1.89
CA GLU A 174 28.87 10.85 -1.20
C GLU A 174 28.01 11.86 -1.98
N ALA A 175 28.64 12.67 -2.82
CA ALA A 175 27.90 13.60 -3.69
C ALA A 175 27.08 12.91 -4.79
N LYS A 176 27.30 11.60 -5.04
CA LYS A 176 26.63 10.83 -6.10
C LYS A 176 25.82 9.67 -5.58
N SER A 177 26.15 9.17 -4.40
CA SER A 177 25.46 8.04 -3.79
C SER A 177 25.59 8.07 -2.27
N THR A 178 24.50 7.74 -1.59
CA THR A 178 24.50 7.45 -0.15
C THR A 178 25.11 6.09 0.18
N TYR A 179 25.32 5.24 -0.82
CA TYR A 179 25.92 3.92 -0.65
C TYR A 179 27.44 3.98 -0.89
N ALA A 180 28.21 3.77 0.16
CA ALA A 180 29.68 3.78 0.07
C ALA A 180 30.23 2.66 -0.81
N THR A 181 29.52 1.54 -0.94
CA THR A 181 29.90 0.36 -1.74
C THR A 181 28.69 -0.38 -2.29
N TRP A 182 28.87 -1.17 -3.34
CA TRP A 182 27.85 -2.11 -3.82
C TRP A 182 27.47 -3.17 -2.77
N ARG A 183 28.41 -3.57 -1.94
CA ARG A 183 28.09 -4.48 -0.82
C ARG A 183 27.02 -3.88 0.08
N LYS A 184 27.13 -2.58 0.37
CA LYS A 184 26.13 -1.89 1.21
C LYS A 184 24.76 -1.85 0.53
N VAL A 185 24.68 -1.66 -0.79
CA VAL A 185 23.43 -1.76 -1.56
C VAL A 185 22.80 -3.14 -1.39
N VAL A 186 23.61 -4.20 -1.58
CA VAL A 186 23.13 -5.58 -1.46
C VAL A 186 22.63 -5.86 -0.04
N GLU A 187 23.37 -5.44 0.99
CA GLU A 187 22.99 -5.65 2.39
C GLU A 187 21.69 -4.90 2.73
N ASP A 188 21.58 -3.63 2.39
CA ASP A 188 20.46 -2.78 2.82
C ASP A 188 19.18 -3.03 2.03
N ILE A 189 19.27 -3.37 0.75
CA ILE A 189 18.10 -3.55 -0.10
C ILE A 189 17.77 -5.03 -0.28
N LEU A 190 18.68 -5.81 -0.89
CA LEU A 190 18.35 -7.18 -1.29
C LEU A 190 18.30 -8.13 -0.10
N VAL A 191 19.32 -8.12 0.77
CA VAL A 191 19.33 -9.04 1.92
C VAL A 191 18.22 -8.66 2.90
N SER A 192 18.05 -7.37 3.19
CA SER A 192 16.97 -6.91 4.08
C SER A 192 15.60 -7.18 3.48
N GLY A 193 15.40 -6.89 2.19
CA GLY A 193 14.13 -7.13 1.51
C GLY A 193 13.77 -8.61 1.43
N CYS A 194 14.69 -9.46 0.95
CA CYS A 194 14.44 -10.90 0.84
C CYS A 194 14.23 -11.58 2.20
N SER A 195 15.01 -11.20 3.22
CA SER A 195 14.82 -11.74 4.58
C SER A 195 13.58 -11.16 5.26
N GLY A 196 13.28 -9.89 5.00
CA GLY A 196 12.08 -9.22 5.51
C GLY A 196 10.81 -9.89 5.04
N ILE A 197 10.64 -10.05 3.74
CA ILE A 197 9.42 -10.69 3.19
C ILE A 197 9.28 -12.16 3.63
N CYS A 198 10.39 -12.92 3.72
CA CYS A 198 10.34 -14.27 4.29
C CYS A 198 9.84 -14.27 5.74
N ALA A 199 10.32 -13.32 6.55
CA ALA A 199 9.92 -13.19 7.94
C ALA A 199 8.45 -12.75 8.06
N GLU A 200 8.02 -11.83 7.23
CA GLU A 200 6.66 -11.33 7.19
C GLU A 200 5.66 -12.43 6.82
N VAL A 201 5.88 -13.12 5.70
CA VAL A 201 5.03 -14.25 5.30
C VAL A 201 4.96 -15.31 6.40
N SER A 202 6.11 -15.71 6.97
CA SER A 202 6.14 -16.79 7.95
C SER A 202 5.60 -16.41 9.32
N LYS A 203 5.89 -15.20 9.81
CA LYS A 203 5.55 -14.77 11.17
C LYS A 203 4.24 -14.01 11.26
N GLN A 204 3.95 -13.18 10.27
CA GLN A 204 2.80 -12.30 10.26
C GLN A 204 1.65 -12.88 9.38
N LYS A 205 1.80 -12.84 8.07
CA LYS A 205 0.72 -13.17 7.12
C LYS A 205 0.16 -14.60 7.30
N LEU A 206 1.00 -15.61 7.47
CA LEU A 206 0.59 -17.00 7.82
C LEU A 206 0.63 -17.24 9.33
N GLY A 207 1.63 -16.69 10.00
CA GLY A 207 1.97 -17.07 11.38
C GLY A 207 0.91 -16.66 12.39
N GLN A 208 0.38 -15.45 12.31
CA GLN A 208 -0.59 -14.96 13.29
C GLN A 208 -1.89 -15.78 13.25
N ALA A 209 -2.51 -15.93 12.09
CA ALA A 209 -3.74 -16.69 11.94
C ALA A 209 -3.56 -18.15 12.35
N TYR A 210 -2.43 -18.78 11.99
CA TYR A 210 -2.11 -20.16 12.39
C TYR A 210 -1.96 -20.29 13.91
N ARG A 211 -1.11 -19.45 14.53
CA ARG A 211 -0.88 -19.51 15.98
C ARG A 211 -2.16 -19.22 16.77
N ALA A 212 -2.95 -18.23 16.36
CA ALA A 212 -4.24 -17.94 16.98
C ALA A 212 -5.19 -19.13 16.90
N SER A 213 -5.26 -19.81 15.75
CA SER A 213 -6.10 -21.00 15.55
C SER A 213 -5.70 -22.16 16.45
N VAL A 214 -4.41 -22.52 16.52
CA VAL A 214 -3.96 -23.70 17.30
C VAL A 214 -3.91 -23.43 18.81
N SER A 215 -3.86 -22.18 19.24
CA SER A 215 -3.85 -21.77 20.66
C SER A 215 -5.24 -21.39 21.20
N ASN A 216 -6.30 -21.52 20.42
CA ASN A 216 -7.63 -21.02 20.74
C ASN A 216 -7.62 -19.50 21.07
N GLY A 217 -6.83 -18.71 20.34
CA GLY A 217 -6.77 -17.26 20.47
C GLY A 217 -5.94 -16.74 21.65
N THR A 218 -5.10 -17.57 22.27
CA THR A 218 -4.26 -17.16 23.41
C THR A 218 -2.80 -16.85 23.04
N SER A 219 -2.41 -17.06 21.79
CA SER A 219 -1.04 -16.80 21.31
C SER A 219 -0.76 -15.31 21.18
N THR A 220 0.52 -14.97 21.27
CA THR A 220 1.03 -13.61 21.13
C THR A 220 2.26 -13.62 20.24
N HIS A 221 2.60 -12.46 19.68
CA HIS A 221 3.87 -12.19 19.02
C HIS A 221 4.46 -10.87 19.52
N GLU A 222 5.71 -10.65 19.22
CA GLU A 222 6.41 -9.41 19.49
C GLU A 222 6.22 -8.47 18.28
N ASP A 223 5.68 -7.26 18.54
CA ASP A 223 5.54 -6.23 17.51
C ASP A 223 6.89 -5.52 17.23
N GLU A 224 6.87 -4.53 16.35
CA GLU A 224 8.07 -3.78 15.95
C GLU A 224 8.73 -3.02 17.11
N ASP A 225 7.95 -2.68 18.14
CA ASP A 225 8.43 -2.00 19.36
C ASP A 225 8.91 -3.00 20.43
N GLY A 226 8.89 -4.30 20.16
CA GLY A 226 9.27 -5.36 21.10
C GLY A 226 8.21 -5.65 22.15
N LYS A 227 6.97 -5.22 21.95
CA LYS A 227 5.87 -5.46 22.88
C LYS A 227 5.11 -6.73 22.48
N GLN A 228 4.73 -7.52 23.47
CA GLN A 228 3.87 -8.68 23.27
C GLN A 228 2.43 -8.24 22.98
N VAL A 229 1.95 -8.54 21.78
CA VAL A 229 0.58 -8.30 21.32
C VAL A 229 -0.11 -9.60 20.96
N ALA A 230 -1.43 -9.66 21.08
CA ALA A 230 -2.19 -10.86 20.73
C ALA A 230 -2.10 -11.13 19.23
N ASP A 231 -1.97 -12.41 18.85
CA ASP A 231 -2.11 -12.79 17.45
C ASP A 231 -3.56 -12.58 17.00
N ASP A 232 -3.73 -11.96 15.82
CA ASP A 232 -5.03 -11.77 15.21
C ASP A 232 -5.37 -12.98 14.31
N PRO A 233 -6.44 -13.73 14.59
CA PRO A 233 -6.88 -14.85 13.74
C PRO A 233 -7.35 -14.38 12.35
N ASN A 234 -7.68 -13.10 12.21
CA ASN A 234 -8.13 -12.48 10.97
C ASN A 234 -7.02 -11.70 10.24
N TYR A 235 -5.78 -11.80 10.73
CA TYR A 235 -4.63 -11.23 10.02
C TYR A 235 -4.35 -12.07 8.77
N ILE A 236 -5.22 -11.87 7.78
CA ILE A 236 -5.24 -12.59 6.51
C ILE A 236 -5.24 -11.53 5.42
N GLU A 237 -4.20 -11.51 4.60
CA GLU A 237 -4.12 -10.68 3.42
C GLU A 237 -5.21 -11.08 2.41
N SER A 238 -5.72 -10.15 1.63
CA SER A 238 -6.78 -10.39 0.65
C SER A 238 -8.00 -11.17 1.20
N PRO A 239 -8.58 -10.76 2.34
CA PRO A 239 -9.64 -11.52 2.99
C PRO A 239 -10.98 -11.44 2.25
N TYR A 240 -11.15 -10.49 1.34
CA TYR A 240 -12.40 -10.29 0.61
C TYR A 240 -12.45 -11.10 -0.68
N SER A 241 -11.32 -11.28 -1.34
CA SER A 241 -11.18 -12.07 -2.58
C SER A 241 -10.74 -13.51 -2.34
N TYR A 242 -10.23 -13.84 -1.15
CA TYR A 242 -9.60 -15.11 -0.78
C TYR A 242 -8.36 -15.44 -1.61
N ASN A 243 -7.60 -14.42 -2.01
CA ASN A 243 -6.39 -14.59 -2.81
C ASN A 243 -5.10 -14.72 -1.98
N SER A 244 -5.18 -14.72 -0.65
CA SER A 244 -4.02 -14.69 0.25
C SER A 244 -2.91 -15.68 -0.10
N PHE A 245 -3.25 -16.90 -0.53
CA PHE A 245 -2.22 -17.88 -0.93
C PHE A 245 -1.52 -17.51 -2.25
N THR A 246 -2.21 -16.78 -3.15
CA THR A 246 -1.58 -16.22 -4.35
C THR A 246 -0.62 -15.12 -3.94
N ASP A 247 -1.03 -14.23 -3.03
CA ASP A 247 -0.22 -13.13 -2.54
C ASP A 247 1.05 -13.66 -1.85
N PHE A 248 0.94 -14.70 -1.02
CA PHE A 248 2.12 -15.34 -0.39
C PHE A 248 3.05 -16.01 -1.40
N TYR A 249 2.49 -16.63 -2.46
CA TYR A 249 3.29 -17.15 -3.56
C TYR A 249 4.05 -16.01 -4.26
N ASP A 250 3.38 -14.92 -4.55
CA ASP A 250 3.95 -13.75 -5.23
C ASP A 250 5.00 -13.06 -4.35
N ASN A 251 4.81 -12.99 -3.04
CA ASN A 251 5.84 -12.55 -2.10
C ASN A 251 7.13 -13.38 -2.22
N ILE A 252 7.02 -14.70 -2.29
CA ILE A 252 8.21 -15.56 -2.49
C ILE A 252 8.81 -15.38 -3.88
N MET A 253 7.96 -15.18 -4.90
CA MET A 253 8.42 -14.86 -6.26
C MET A 253 9.17 -13.53 -6.31
N SER A 254 8.84 -12.56 -5.45
CA SER A 254 9.58 -11.29 -5.36
C SER A 254 11.07 -11.50 -5.04
N ILE A 255 11.38 -12.49 -4.21
CA ILE A 255 12.76 -12.87 -3.89
C ILE A 255 13.48 -13.38 -5.14
N GLN A 256 12.82 -14.26 -5.92
CA GLN A 256 13.37 -14.74 -7.19
C GLN A 256 13.60 -13.61 -8.18
N ASN A 257 12.67 -12.64 -8.24
CA ASN A 257 12.77 -11.49 -9.12
C ASN A 257 13.89 -10.52 -8.70
N ALA A 258 14.29 -10.53 -7.43
CA ALA A 258 15.36 -9.69 -6.90
C ALA A 258 16.76 -10.30 -7.08
N LEU A 259 16.88 -11.62 -7.21
CA LEU A 259 18.14 -12.37 -7.33
C LEU A 259 18.54 -12.61 -8.78
#